data_a8eb267daf395723409d1bd7f7e4493d
#
_entry.id   a8eb267daf395723409d1bd7f7e4493d
#
_cell.length_a   1.000
_cell.length_b   1.000
_cell.length_c   1.000
_cell.angle_alpha   90.00
_cell.angle_beta   90.00
_cell.angle_gamma   90.00
#
_symmetry.space_group_name_H-M   'P 1'
#
loop_
_entity.id
_entity.type
_entity.pdbx_description
1 polymer ?
#
loop_
_entity_poly.entity_id
_entity_poly.type
_entity_poly.pdbx_seq_one_letter_code
_entity_poly.pdbx_strand_id
1 'polypeptide(L)'
;TMSYYDFESWVFHSAEATDDEGNIVPSDLDYYDPAGWATSNSALVLLKGLLSACPMDAVGVGEADGPSGKGARLVSNDSKGMYMLTVVPKVTAASLFLGEFVVDMGNTLKSTHFGVPYYNQPQTVKGYYKYKAGETYYKTEVSGSGWSTVVTGVPVPEMTDSCAITAVLYEVNDYTTEWLDGVTLY
;
A
#
# COMPACT_ATOMS: atom_id res chain seq x y z
N THR A 1 -20.13 -9.82 -20.81
CA THR A 1 -20.19 -8.59 -20.03
C THR A 1 -18.78 -8.20 -19.62
N MET A 2 -18.41 -6.94 -19.78
CA MET A 2 -17.15 -6.39 -19.32
C MET A 2 -17.37 -5.74 -17.95
N SER A 3 -16.50 -6.02 -16.98
CA SER A 3 -16.42 -5.26 -15.73
C SER A 3 -15.23 -4.32 -15.82
N TYR A 4 -15.41 -3.10 -15.39
CA TYR A 4 -14.37 -2.07 -15.42
C TYR A 4 -14.00 -1.72 -13.99
N TYR A 5 -12.69 -1.62 -13.74
CA TYR A 5 -12.10 -1.13 -12.52
C TYR A 5 -11.15 -0.01 -12.92
N ASP A 6 -11.62 1.22 -12.81
CA ASP A 6 -10.91 2.41 -13.26
C ASP A 6 -10.38 3.25 -12.10
N PHE A 7 -9.79 4.39 -12.42
CA PHE A 7 -9.20 5.34 -11.48
C PHE A 7 -9.73 6.76 -11.68
N GLU A 8 -10.94 6.89 -12.24
CA GLU A 8 -11.51 8.20 -12.56
C GLU A 8 -11.99 8.97 -11.32
N SER A 9 -12.25 8.28 -10.22
CA SER A 9 -12.73 8.86 -8.97
C SER A 9 -11.81 8.54 -7.81
N TRP A 10 -11.57 9.54 -6.96
CA TRP A 10 -10.71 9.44 -5.77
C TRP A 10 -11.45 9.92 -4.53
N VAL A 11 -11.27 9.21 -3.42
CA VAL A 11 -11.90 9.50 -2.12
C VAL A 11 -10.89 10.21 -1.23
N PHE A 12 -11.26 11.37 -0.72
CA PHE A 12 -10.43 12.14 0.22
C PHE A 12 -10.55 11.60 1.64
N HIS A 13 -9.41 11.46 2.30
CA HIS A 13 -9.29 11.10 3.70
C HIS A 13 -8.58 12.23 4.44
N SER A 14 -9.34 12.93 5.32
CA SER A 14 -8.80 13.99 6.16
C SER A 14 -8.18 13.42 7.41
N ALA A 15 -7.03 13.95 7.81
CA ALA A 15 -6.44 13.70 9.12
C ALA A 15 -7.14 14.48 10.25
N GLU A 16 -8.12 15.35 9.91
CA GLU A 16 -8.85 16.21 10.87
C GLU A 16 -7.93 17.07 11.73
N ALA A 17 -6.81 17.52 11.16
CA ALA A 17 -5.92 18.46 11.83
C ALA A 17 -6.65 19.78 12.09
N THR A 18 -6.44 20.38 13.27
CA THR A 18 -7.10 21.64 13.64
C THR A 18 -6.09 22.73 13.95
N ASP A 19 -6.47 23.98 13.68
CA ASP A 19 -5.78 25.18 14.13
C ASP A 19 -6.08 25.49 15.62
N ASP A 20 -5.50 26.57 16.12
CA ASP A 20 -5.67 27.02 17.52
C ASP A 20 -7.12 27.44 17.83
N GLU A 21 -7.94 27.69 16.80
CA GLU A 21 -9.33 28.08 16.90
C GLU A 21 -10.28 26.87 16.77
N GLY A 22 -9.74 25.66 16.50
CA GLY A 22 -10.48 24.41 16.34
C GLY A 22 -11.06 24.20 14.95
N ASN A 23 -10.67 24.97 13.93
CA ASN A 23 -11.08 24.74 12.56
C ASN A 23 -10.24 23.64 11.92
N ILE A 24 -10.86 22.78 11.10
CA ILE A 24 -10.13 21.77 10.32
C ILE A 24 -9.29 22.47 9.27
N VAL A 25 -8.00 22.15 9.26
CA VAL A 25 -7.01 22.69 8.32
C VAL A 25 -6.35 21.58 7.52
N PRO A 26 -5.82 21.88 6.31
CA PRO A 26 -5.05 20.91 5.53
C PRO A 26 -3.87 20.35 6.31
N SER A 27 -3.60 19.06 6.17
CA SER A 27 -2.53 18.33 6.82
C SER A 27 -1.70 17.56 5.79
N ASP A 28 -0.43 17.37 6.09
CA ASP A 28 0.44 16.48 5.31
C ASP A 28 0.14 14.99 5.54
N LEU A 29 -0.81 14.69 6.43
CA LEU A 29 -1.39 13.38 6.66
C LEU A 29 -2.70 13.16 5.90
N ASP A 30 -3.22 14.17 5.21
CA ASP A 30 -4.35 14.03 4.30
C ASP A 30 -3.93 13.22 3.07
N TYR A 31 -4.83 12.36 2.56
CA TYR A 31 -4.53 11.55 1.38
C TYR A 31 -5.79 11.18 0.61
N TYR A 32 -5.58 10.62 -0.59
CA TYR A 32 -6.65 10.12 -1.44
C TYR A 32 -6.43 8.63 -1.73
N ASP A 33 -7.53 7.89 -1.83
CA ASP A 33 -7.56 6.54 -2.38
C ASP A 33 -8.44 6.47 -3.62
N PRO A 34 -8.12 5.64 -4.62
CA PRO A 34 -8.99 5.47 -5.77
C PRO A 34 -10.28 4.76 -5.36
N ALA A 35 -11.42 5.28 -5.79
CA ALA A 35 -12.72 4.74 -5.44
C ALA A 35 -12.87 3.29 -5.91
N GLY A 36 -13.32 2.41 -5.02
CA GLY A 36 -13.49 0.98 -5.30
C GLY A 36 -12.22 0.14 -5.23
N TRP A 37 -11.10 0.75 -4.86
CA TRP A 37 -9.84 0.07 -4.62
C TRP A 37 -9.38 0.24 -3.18
N ALA A 38 -8.59 -0.69 -2.70
CA ALA A 38 -7.88 -0.57 -1.44
C ALA A 38 -6.39 -0.31 -1.69
N THR A 39 -5.76 0.42 -0.77
CA THR A 39 -4.33 0.75 -0.83
C THR A 39 -3.67 0.59 0.53
N SER A 40 -2.35 0.56 0.54
CA SER A 40 -1.56 0.65 1.78
C SER A 40 -1.39 2.09 2.31
N ASN A 41 -2.03 3.08 1.71
CA ASN A 41 -1.87 4.49 2.07
C ASN A 41 -2.16 4.77 3.55
N SER A 42 -3.21 4.20 4.12
CA SER A 42 -3.56 4.38 5.53
C SER A 42 -2.44 3.93 6.49
N ALA A 43 -1.75 2.83 6.18
CA ALA A 43 -0.61 2.37 6.98
C ALA A 43 0.59 3.31 6.84
N LEU A 44 0.85 3.80 5.63
CA LEU A 44 1.95 4.74 5.37
C LEU A 44 1.71 6.08 6.10
N VAL A 45 0.47 6.58 6.07
CA VAL A 45 0.07 7.80 6.78
C VAL A 45 0.13 7.61 8.29
N LEU A 46 -0.29 6.45 8.80
CA LEU A 46 -0.17 6.10 10.22
C LEU A 46 1.30 6.10 10.65
N LEU A 47 2.18 5.47 9.90
CA LEU A 47 3.63 5.49 10.16
C LEU A 47 4.18 6.91 10.14
N LYS A 48 3.83 7.72 9.17
CA LYS A 48 4.24 9.12 9.06
C LYS A 48 3.77 9.94 10.27
N GLY A 49 2.53 9.75 10.72
CA GLY A 49 1.95 10.46 11.88
C GLY A 49 2.55 10.04 13.22
N LEU A 50 2.82 8.75 13.41
CA LEU A 50 3.44 8.22 14.63
C LEU A 50 4.94 8.52 14.71
N LEU A 51 5.57 8.67 13.56
CA LEU A 51 7.00 8.80 13.39
C LEU A 51 7.31 10.12 12.70
N SER A 52 7.25 11.21 13.46
CA SER A 52 7.80 12.49 12.98
C SER A 52 9.26 12.37 12.49
N ALA A 53 9.92 11.25 12.81
CA ALA A 53 11.24 10.88 12.34
C ALA A 53 11.23 9.93 11.12
N CYS A 54 10.06 9.45 10.65
CA CYS A 54 9.98 8.68 9.41
C CYS A 54 9.76 9.65 8.23
N PRO A 55 10.82 10.01 7.51
CA PRO A 55 10.73 10.99 6.43
C PRO A 55 10.16 10.32 5.17
N MET A 56 8.90 9.92 5.23
CA MET A 56 8.18 9.44 4.05
C MET A 56 7.68 10.65 3.28
N ASP A 57 8.24 10.87 2.10
CA ASP A 57 7.98 12.06 1.30
C ASP A 57 6.61 12.02 0.60
N ALA A 58 6.02 10.84 0.43
CA ALA A 58 4.77 10.67 -0.29
C ALA A 58 3.93 9.50 0.23
N VAL A 59 2.63 9.57 -0.01
CA VAL A 59 1.75 8.39 0.07
C VAL A 59 2.12 7.42 -1.05
N GLY A 60 2.01 6.12 -0.80
CA GLY A 60 2.43 5.10 -1.76
C GLY A 60 1.63 5.12 -3.06
N VAL A 61 0.32 5.34 -2.98
CA VAL A 61 -0.59 5.38 -4.14
C VAL A 61 -1.20 6.76 -4.30
N GLY A 62 -1.11 7.33 -5.48
CA GLY A 62 -1.67 8.64 -5.82
C GLY A 62 -2.25 8.70 -7.23
N GLU A 63 -3.03 9.75 -7.50
CA GLU A 63 -3.58 10.01 -8.83
C GLU A 63 -2.48 10.33 -9.84
N ALA A 64 -2.67 9.88 -11.06
CA ALA A 64 -1.80 10.18 -12.19
C ALA A 64 -2.59 10.21 -13.49
N ASP A 65 -1.96 10.68 -14.58
CA ASP A 65 -2.53 10.58 -15.91
C ASP A 65 -2.44 9.14 -16.43
N GLY A 66 -3.56 8.63 -16.95
CA GLY A 66 -3.65 7.38 -17.67
C GLY A 66 -3.51 7.55 -19.19
N PRO A 67 -3.56 6.48 -19.97
CA PRO A 67 -3.56 6.56 -21.44
C PRO A 67 -4.84 7.18 -21.98
N SER A 68 -5.91 7.15 -21.19
CA SER A 68 -7.22 7.75 -21.47
C SER A 68 -7.89 8.00 -20.13
N GLY A 69 -7.93 9.25 -19.67
CA GLY A 69 -8.41 9.61 -18.33
C GLY A 69 -7.35 9.46 -17.25
N LYS A 70 -7.78 9.11 -16.04
CA LYS A 70 -6.91 8.99 -14.88
C LYS A 70 -6.32 7.60 -14.70
N GLY A 71 -5.22 7.55 -13.98
CA GLY A 71 -4.53 6.33 -13.57
C GLY A 71 -4.08 6.39 -12.12
N ALA A 72 -3.56 5.30 -11.61
CA ALA A 72 -2.93 5.23 -10.30
C ALA A 72 -1.40 5.12 -10.45
N ARG A 73 -0.68 5.97 -9.72
CA ARG A 73 0.79 5.94 -9.61
C ARG A 73 1.17 5.31 -8.28
N LEU A 74 1.94 4.23 -8.34
CA LEU A 74 2.47 3.56 -7.17
C LEU A 74 3.95 3.89 -7.03
N VAL A 75 4.36 4.28 -5.81
CA VAL A 75 5.74 4.65 -5.50
C VAL A 75 6.17 3.95 -4.23
N SER A 76 7.27 3.21 -4.29
CA SER A 76 7.93 2.69 -3.11
C SER A 76 8.57 3.83 -2.31
N ASN A 77 8.42 3.81 -0.99
CA ASN A 77 8.92 4.82 -0.08
C ASN A 77 10.20 4.36 0.62
N ASP A 78 11.12 5.30 0.84
CA ASP A 78 12.26 5.09 1.72
C ASP A 78 11.81 5.29 3.19
N SER A 79 11.54 4.19 3.87
CA SER A 79 11.10 4.17 5.27
C SER A 79 12.26 4.19 6.26
N LYS A 80 13.49 4.31 5.78
CA LYS A 80 14.77 4.39 6.53
C LYS A 80 15.15 3.13 7.31
N GLY A 81 14.25 2.19 7.51
CA GLY A 81 14.46 1.01 8.35
C GLY A 81 14.45 1.33 9.85
N MET A 82 13.46 0.86 10.58
CA MET A 82 13.37 1.08 12.03
C MET A 82 12.52 0.00 12.69
N TYR A 83 12.63 -0.09 14.02
CA TYR A 83 11.78 -0.95 14.83
C TYR A 83 10.85 -0.09 15.71
N MET A 84 9.54 -0.38 15.59
CA MET A 84 8.51 0.27 16.39
C MET A 84 7.39 -0.70 16.72
N LEU A 85 7.61 -1.57 17.69
CA LEU A 85 6.75 -2.71 18.00
C LEU A 85 6.64 -3.70 16.82
N THR A 86 6.90 -3.26 15.61
CA THR A 86 7.02 -4.05 14.39
C THR A 86 8.22 -3.58 13.57
N VAL A 87 8.66 -4.41 12.63
CA VAL A 87 9.74 -4.05 11.70
C VAL A 87 9.19 -3.16 10.60
N VAL A 88 9.71 -1.94 10.50
CA VAL A 88 9.52 -1.07 9.34
C VAL A 88 10.74 -1.23 8.42
N PRO A 89 10.59 -1.75 7.21
CA PRO A 89 11.73 -2.00 6.33
C PRO A 89 12.37 -0.70 5.83
N LYS A 90 13.55 -0.80 5.21
CA LYS A 90 14.20 0.33 4.51
C LYS A 90 13.33 0.85 3.37
N VAL A 91 12.69 -0.03 2.64
CA VAL A 91 11.80 0.30 1.52
C VAL A 91 10.43 -0.28 1.78
N THR A 92 9.40 0.56 1.76
CA THR A 92 8.01 0.14 1.85
C THR A 92 7.37 0.28 0.47
N ALA A 93 6.94 -0.84 -0.09
CA ALA A 93 6.26 -0.88 -1.38
C ALA A 93 4.83 -0.33 -1.27
N ALA A 94 4.40 0.38 -2.30
CA ALA A 94 3.00 0.74 -2.46
C ALA A 94 2.18 -0.48 -2.92
N SER A 95 1.00 -0.64 -2.35
CA SER A 95 0.06 -1.70 -2.70
C SER A 95 -1.28 -1.10 -3.13
N LEU A 96 -1.84 -1.65 -4.20
CA LEU A 96 -3.15 -1.30 -4.75
C LEU A 96 -3.86 -2.59 -5.15
N PHE A 97 -5.06 -2.82 -4.65
CA PHE A 97 -5.77 -4.07 -4.88
C PHE A 97 -7.28 -3.90 -4.72
N LEU A 98 -8.04 -4.86 -5.23
CA LEU A 98 -9.46 -4.98 -4.95
C LEU A 98 -9.64 -5.68 -3.61
N GLY A 99 -10.39 -5.09 -2.70
CA GLY A 99 -10.60 -5.61 -1.35
C GLY A 99 -10.64 -4.51 -0.30
N GLU A 100 -10.12 -4.83 0.87
CA GLU A 100 -10.06 -3.91 2.01
C GLU A 100 -8.67 -3.93 2.66
N PHE A 101 -8.22 -2.77 3.12
CA PHE A 101 -6.99 -2.66 3.89
C PHE A 101 -7.30 -2.31 5.34
N VAL A 102 -7.00 -3.24 6.25
CA VAL A 102 -7.23 -3.08 7.70
C VAL A 102 -5.91 -3.27 8.42
N VAL A 103 -5.38 -2.21 9.01
CA VAL A 103 -4.06 -2.23 9.64
C VAL A 103 -3.99 -3.28 10.77
N ASP A 104 -3.17 -4.30 10.59
CA ASP A 104 -2.80 -5.26 11.61
C ASP A 104 -1.34 -5.03 12.03
N MET A 105 -1.15 -4.44 13.21
CA MET A 105 0.18 -4.14 13.74
C MET A 105 0.92 -5.39 14.22
N GLY A 106 0.20 -6.48 14.49
CA GLY A 106 0.79 -7.75 14.92
C GLY A 106 1.38 -8.55 13.76
N ASN A 107 0.75 -8.45 12.59
CA ASN A 107 1.24 -9.06 11.35
C ASN A 107 0.80 -8.23 10.14
N THR A 108 1.68 -7.38 9.67
CA THR A 108 1.40 -6.43 8.58
C THR A 108 0.95 -7.10 7.28
N LEU A 109 1.34 -8.35 7.02
CA LEU A 109 0.87 -9.12 5.86
C LEU A 109 -0.62 -9.49 5.95
N LYS A 110 -1.20 -9.48 7.14
CA LYS A 110 -2.64 -9.69 7.35
C LYS A 110 -3.47 -8.43 7.16
N SER A 111 -2.85 -7.28 6.98
CA SER A 111 -3.56 -6.03 6.74
C SER A 111 -4.30 -5.97 5.40
N THR A 112 -3.97 -6.84 4.46
CA THR A 112 -4.59 -6.90 3.14
C THR A 112 -5.66 -7.97 3.10
N HIS A 113 -6.92 -7.59 2.95
CA HIS A 113 -8.02 -8.50 2.70
C HIS A 113 -8.33 -8.45 1.21
N PHE A 114 -7.77 -9.38 0.44
CA PHE A 114 -7.90 -9.40 -1.01
C PHE A 114 -9.24 -9.92 -1.46
N GLY A 115 -9.80 -9.28 -2.46
CA GLY A 115 -10.97 -9.72 -3.20
C GLY A 115 -12.21 -8.87 -2.96
N VAL A 116 -13.01 -8.80 -4.01
CA VAL A 116 -14.37 -8.26 -4.00
C VAL A 116 -15.29 -9.31 -4.61
N PRO A 117 -16.58 -9.35 -4.23
CA PRO A 117 -17.53 -10.30 -4.82
C PRO A 117 -17.55 -10.19 -6.34
N TYR A 118 -17.38 -11.31 -7.04
CA TYR A 118 -17.40 -11.40 -8.49
C TYR A 118 -18.20 -12.61 -8.94
N TYR A 119 -19.25 -12.39 -9.73
CA TYR A 119 -20.24 -13.41 -10.06
C TYR A 119 -20.17 -13.90 -11.50
N ASN A 120 -19.15 -13.45 -12.25
CA ASN A 120 -18.96 -13.86 -13.64
C ASN A 120 -17.73 -14.77 -13.77
N GLN A 121 -17.61 -15.43 -14.92
CA GLN A 121 -16.41 -16.21 -15.25
C GLN A 121 -15.52 -15.37 -16.18
N PRO A 122 -14.46 -14.72 -15.68
CA PRO A 122 -13.58 -13.93 -16.51
C PRO A 122 -12.72 -14.84 -17.38
N GLN A 123 -12.57 -14.47 -18.63
CA GLN A 123 -11.67 -15.16 -19.57
C GLN A 123 -10.37 -14.38 -19.77
N THR A 124 -10.41 -13.08 -19.53
CA THR A 124 -9.27 -12.19 -19.78
C THR A 124 -9.32 -10.99 -18.84
N VAL A 125 -8.17 -10.63 -18.31
CA VAL A 125 -7.92 -9.35 -17.64
C VAL A 125 -7.04 -8.51 -18.55
N LYS A 126 -7.41 -7.25 -18.79
CA LYS A 126 -6.66 -6.32 -19.63
C LYS A 126 -6.44 -5.00 -18.87
N GLY A 127 -5.28 -4.42 -19.02
CA GLY A 127 -4.96 -3.13 -18.47
C GLY A 127 -3.71 -2.54 -19.10
N TYR A 128 -3.40 -1.30 -18.74
CA TYR A 128 -2.19 -0.61 -19.17
C TYR A 128 -1.34 -0.31 -17.94
N TYR A 129 -0.05 -0.49 -18.06
CA TYR A 129 0.88 -0.13 -17.01
C TYR A 129 2.19 0.40 -17.60
N LYS A 130 2.87 1.21 -16.80
CA LYS A 130 4.26 1.60 -17.01
C LYS A 130 5.01 1.28 -15.75
N TYR A 131 6.22 0.75 -15.88
CA TYR A 131 7.06 0.44 -14.75
C TYR A 131 8.46 1.02 -14.95
N LYS A 132 8.99 1.60 -13.89
CA LYS A 132 10.39 2.02 -13.80
C LYS A 132 10.97 1.43 -12.52
N ALA A 133 11.93 0.54 -12.67
CA ALA A 133 12.66 -0.04 -11.55
C ALA A 133 13.35 1.05 -10.72
N GLY A 134 13.43 0.86 -9.41
CA GLY A 134 14.30 1.62 -8.54
C GLY A 134 15.78 1.41 -8.90
N GLU A 135 16.62 2.38 -8.59
CA GLU A 135 18.06 2.32 -8.91
C GLU A 135 18.79 1.28 -8.07
N THR A 136 18.32 1.03 -6.87
CA THR A 136 18.96 0.12 -5.92
C THR A 136 17.92 -0.78 -5.26
N TYR A 137 18.15 -2.08 -5.32
CA TYR A 137 17.38 -3.04 -4.53
C TYR A 137 17.97 -3.14 -3.12
N TYR A 138 17.12 -3.05 -2.10
CA TYR A 138 17.49 -3.18 -0.70
C TYR A 138 16.88 -4.42 -0.07
N LYS A 139 17.69 -5.19 0.61
CA LYS A 139 17.25 -6.23 1.54
C LYS A 139 17.16 -5.64 2.94
N THR A 140 16.10 -5.95 3.66
CA THR A 140 15.98 -5.58 5.08
C THR A 140 16.64 -6.66 5.93
N GLU A 141 17.58 -6.25 6.77
CA GLU A 141 18.21 -7.10 7.78
C GLU A 141 17.80 -6.62 9.17
N VAL A 142 17.50 -7.59 10.04
CA VAL A 142 17.06 -7.33 11.41
C VAL A 142 18.02 -8.04 12.35
N SER A 143 18.54 -7.31 13.34
CA SER A 143 19.43 -7.83 14.38
C SER A 143 19.00 -7.34 15.76
N GLY A 144 19.44 -8.02 16.81
CA GLY A 144 19.00 -7.73 18.18
C GLY A 144 17.63 -8.30 18.51
N SER A 145 17.08 -7.90 19.65
CA SER A 145 15.76 -8.32 20.11
C SER A 145 15.13 -7.26 21.03
N GLY A 146 13.81 -7.23 21.10
CA GLY A 146 13.06 -6.27 21.90
C GLY A 146 13.47 -4.83 21.55
N TRP A 147 13.71 -4.00 22.53
CA TRP A 147 14.09 -2.58 22.36
C TRP A 147 15.49 -2.35 21.77
N SER A 148 16.32 -3.40 21.70
CA SER A 148 17.63 -3.34 21.03
C SER A 148 17.59 -3.80 19.57
N THR A 149 16.41 -4.01 19.02
CA THR A 149 16.24 -4.38 17.61
C THR A 149 16.74 -3.28 16.69
N VAL A 150 17.62 -3.65 15.77
CA VAL A 150 18.16 -2.76 14.74
C VAL A 150 17.67 -3.28 13.38
N VAL A 151 17.13 -2.39 12.58
CA VAL A 151 16.67 -2.66 11.21
C VAL A 151 17.55 -1.92 10.24
N THR A 152 18.15 -2.62 9.30
CA THR A 152 19.10 -2.05 8.34
C THR A 152 18.67 -2.39 6.91
N GLY A 153 18.72 -1.41 6.00
CA GLY A 153 18.60 -1.65 4.56
C GLY A 153 19.97 -1.90 3.96
N VAL A 154 20.19 -3.10 3.44
CA VAL A 154 21.43 -3.49 2.79
C VAL A 154 21.24 -3.49 1.27
N PRO A 155 22.01 -2.72 0.49
CA PRO A 155 21.92 -2.74 -0.96
C PRO A 155 22.40 -4.09 -1.51
N VAL A 156 21.71 -4.62 -2.52
CA VAL A 156 21.99 -5.91 -3.17
C VAL A 156 22.17 -5.64 -4.66
N PRO A 157 23.42 -5.33 -5.11
CA PRO A 157 23.71 -4.88 -6.47
C PRO A 157 23.35 -5.89 -7.57
N GLU A 158 23.33 -7.18 -7.25
CA GLU A 158 22.96 -8.26 -8.17
C GLU A 158 21.44 -8.43 -8.36
N MET A 159 20.62 -7.74 -7.56
CA MET A 159 19.16 -7.77 -7.67
C MET A 159 18.62 -6.51 -8.31
N THR A 160 17.57 -6.69 -9.09
CA THR A 160 16.82 -5.58 -9.71
C THR A 160 15.45 -5.49 -9.07
N ASP A 161 15.01 -4.27 -8.79
CA ASP A 161 13.66 -4.00 -8.34
C ASP A 161 12.63 -4.49 -9.37
N SER A 162 11.49 -4.96 -8.91
CA SER A 162 10.42 -5.49 -9.75
C SER A 162 9.05 -5.08 -9.22
N CYS A 163 8.06 -5.03 -10.11
CA CYS A 163 6.66 -4.94 -9.73
C CYS A 163 5.94 -6.26 -10.01
N ALA A 164 4.88 -6.52 -9.28
CA ALA A 164 3.98 -7.63 -9.52
C ALA A 164 2.57 -7.12 -9.81
N ILE A 165 1.94 -7.66 -10.85
CA ILE A 165 0.52 -7.44 -11.18
C ILE A 165 -0.11 -8.82 -11.24
N THR A 166 -1.02 -9.10 -10.31
CA THR A 166 -1.61 -10.41 -10.15
C THR A 166 -3.12 -10.32 -10.20
N ALA A 167 -3.76 -11.21 -10.94
CA ALA A 167 -5.21 -11.40 -10.94
C ALA A 167 -5.52 -12.81 -10.44
N VAL A 168 -6.29 -12.90 -9.37
CA VAL A 168 -6.69 -14.15 -8.73
C VAL A 168 -8.20 -14.19 -8.62
N LEU A 169 -8.80 -15.30 -9.00
CA LEU A 169 -10.19 -15.61 -8.72
C LEU A 169 -10.20 -16.81 -7.76
N TYR A 170 -10.85 -16.66 -6.62
CA TYR A 170 -10.93 -17.71 -5.62
C TYR A 170 -12.35 -17.83 -5.06
N GLU A 171 -12.66 -18.95 -4.47
CA GLU A 171 -13.98 -19.24 -3.92
C GLU A 171 -13.94 -19.17 -2.39
N VAL A 172 -14.95 -18.56 -1.80
CA VAL A 172 -15.18 -18.51 -0.36
C VAL A 172 -16.63 -18.84 -0.07
N ASN A 173 -16.93 -19.33 1.12
CA ASN A 173 -18.32 -19.57 1.55
C ASN A 173 -19.00 -18.26 1.97
N ASP A 174 -18.24 -17.36 2.59
CA ASP A 174 -18.73 -16.06 3.06
C ASP A 174 -17.64 -15.01 2.89
N TYR A 175 -17.80 -14.15 1.88
CA TYR A 175 -16.84 -13.08 1.57
C TYR A 175 -16.72 -11.99 2.66
N THR A 176 -17.64 -11.97 3.65
CA THR A 176 -17.57 -11.03 4.77
C THR A 176 -16.66 -11.51 5.89
N THR A 177 -16.31 -12.77 5.89
CA THR A 177 -15.49 -13.41 6.94
C THR A 177 -14.30 -14.19 6.41
N GLU A 178 -14.25 -14.47 5.12
CA GLU A 178 -13.22 -15.26 4.46
C GLU A 178 -12.58 -14.48 3.31
N TRP A 179 -11.26 -14.35 3.33
CA TRP A 179 -10.46 -13.68 2.28
C TRP A 179 -9.05 -14.24 2.21
N LEU A 180 -8.38 -14.01 1.11
CA LEU A 180 -6.93 -14.15 1.02
C LEU A 180 -6.26 -12.88 1.61
N ASP A 181 -5.14 -13.07 2.27
CA ASP A 181 -4.30 -11.99 2.78
C ASP A 181 -2.85 -12.12 2.28
N GLY A 182 -1.96 -11.22 2.69
CA GLY A 182 -0.56 -11.27 2.29
C GLY A 182 0.20 -12.49 2.81
N VAL A 183 -0.31 -13.21 3.82
CA VAL A 183 0.28 -14.47 4.30
C VAL A 183 -0.12 -15.64 3.40
N THR A 184 -1.36 -15.63 2.91
CA THR A 184 -1.91 -16.74 2.12
C THR A 184 -1.64 -16.61 0.62
N LEU A 185 -1.39 -15.40 0.12
CA LEU A 185 -1.14 -15.14 -1.29
C LEU A 185 0.35 -15.22 -1.66
N TYR A 186 1.26 -14.95 -0.75
CA TYR A 186 2.71 -14.95 -0.92
C TYR A 186 3.36 -15.94 0.04
#